data_b248fcea2293ef55e2901d98b137c022
#
_entry.id   b248fcea2293ef55e2901d98b137c022
#
_cell.length_a   1.000
_cell.length_b   1.000
_cell.length_c   1.000
_cell.angle_alpha   90.00
_cell.angle_beta   90.00
_cell.angle_gamma   90.00
#
_symmetry.space_group_name_H-M   'P 1'
#
loop_
_entity.id
_entity.type
_entity.pdbx_description
1 polymer ?
#
loop_
_entity_poly.entity_id
_entity_poly.type
_entity_poly.pdbx_seq_one_letter_code
_entity_poly.pdbx_strand_id
1 'polypeptide(L)'
;MKWRKGIKKVAGFVLAGILAVGIMGCQGSQEEEEILTICVDSGTEGIGSMIADGWSNLNEGMKTDLVVIPADETAAQAKIKELRTEIMSGGGPDVFLLSADSNQRLFEDPKKTMYSDTFLPLDDYMSDAKHMKPEEWNQTVLESGRTEEGQVVLPVLYSYYAFAFQTSRLENPGEIPSSLEEIFACEDPLIGEYVAYFPYFAMLYSFGELADYQEEKLICSEEDLLKRAEEMVAYKLKYPSKLPSNTEAEGIVAYGEADGTFFSNVDRFSGEEETVFAFPNDQGGVTAHVKMYAAINRNTELPDQAFAVLDFLLSNEVISGEGFPYGEDKWAGRSNRFFPGLGGISVNQTLAQEACRSQTAKDALKKMNSQITAVRYPSILDQEIQQLYKDCHLSELSGNGEYTNEAMRKELISRAYERMEMQLSE
;
A
#
# COMPACT_ATOMS: atom_id res chain seq x y z
N MET A 1 13.57 59.66 -48.07
CA MET A 1 13.88 59.01 -49.33
C MET A 1 13.28 57.62 -49.30
N LYS A 2 12.05 57.40 -49.78
CA LYS A 2 11.63 56.84 -51.07
C LYS A 2 12.43 55.58 -51.39
N TRP A 3 11.91 54.40 -51.62
CA TRP A 3 10.78 53.93 -52.43
C TRP A 3 10.53 52.43 -52.06
N ARG A 4 9.36 51.92 -51.80
CA ARG A 4 8.25 51.44 -52.69
C ARG A 4 8.46 50.05 -53.37
N LYS A 5 7.54 49.14 -53.02
CA LYS A 5 6.79 48.16 -53.88
C LYS A 5 7.56 46.89 -54.27
N GLY A 6 7.00 45.77 -54.22
CA GLY A 6 5.74 45.30 -54.77
C GLY A 6 5.40 43.85 -54.56
N ILE A 7 4.18 43.69 -54.64
CA ILE A 7 3.25 42.55 -54.62
C ILE A 7 3.57 41.55 -55.75
N LYS A 8 3.45 40.24 -55.51
CA LYS A 8 2.65 39.39 -56.43
C LYS A 8 2.14 38.12 -55.75
N LYS A 9 0.81 38.01 -55.71
CA LYS A 9 0.00 36.79 -55.47
C LYS A 9 0.17 35.87 -56.68
N VAL A 10 0.22 34.56 -56.43
CA VAL A 10 -0.27 33.57 -57.40
C VAL A 10 -1.18 32.60 -56.63
N ALA A 11 -2.40 32.65 -57.00
CA ALA A 11 -3.46 31.69 -56.59
C ALA A 11 -3.33 30.48 -57.56
N GLY A 12 -3.42 29.28 -56.98
CA GLY A 12 -3.61 28.05 -57.72
C GLY A 12 -4.85 27.34 -57.18
N PHE A 13 -5.98 27.59 -57.80
CA PHE A 13 -7.18 26.79 -57.67
C PHE A 13 -7.01 25.49 -58.51
N VAL A 14 -7.26 24.35 -57.89
CA VAL A 14 -7.62 23.14 -58.66
C VAL A 14 -8.90 22.58 -58.10
N LEU A 15 -9.85 22.48 -58.99
CA LEU A 15 -11.23 22.05 -58.86
C LEU A 15 -11.34 20.67 -58.22
N ALA A 16 -12.22 20.55 -57.24
CA ALA A 16 -12.80 19.30 -56.81
C ALA A 16 -14.06 19.02 -57.63
N GLY A 17 -14.05 17.89 -58.33
CA GLY A 17 -15.23 17.38 -59.00
C GLY A 17 -16.20 16.74 -58.03
N ILE A 18 -17.42 17.22 -58.03
CA ILE A 18 -18.56 16.67 -57.37
C ILE A 18 -19.00 15.40 -58.05
N LEU A 19 -19.03 14.29 -57.32
CA LEU A 19 -19.85 13.12 -57.66
C LEU A 19 -20.65 12.74 -56.41
N ALA A 20 -21.83 13.37 -56.30
CA ALA A 20 -22.89 12.92 -55.41
C ALA A 20 -23.54 11.68 -56.01
N VAL A 21 -23.28 10.53 -55.44
CA VAL A 21 -24.14 9.36 -55.57
C VAL A 21 -24.64 9.01 -54.21
N GLY A 22 -25.92 9.29 -53.99
CA GLY A 22 -26.60 8.90 -52.77
C GLY A 22 -26.64 7.39 -52.59
N ILE A 23 -26.08 6.96 -51.51
CA ILE A 23 -26.42 5.69 -50.89
C ILE A 23 -26.97 6.08 -49.50
N MET A 24 -28.28 6.10 -49.38
CA MET A 24 -28.92 5.95 -48.08
C MET A 24 -28.61 4.53 -47.60
N GLY A 25 -27.44 4.35 -47.02
CA GLY A 25 -27.17 3.26 -46.12
C GLY A 25 -27.57 3.71 -44.73
N CYS A 26 -28.44 3.00 -44.08
CA CYS A 26 -28.64 3.06 -42.64
C CYS A 26 -27.25 2.86 -41.98
N GLN A 27 -26.59 3.95 -41.59
CA GLN A 27 -25.62 3.91 -40.56
C GLN A 27 -26.39 3.64 -39.28
N GLY A 28 -26.51 2.36 -38.93
CA GLY A 28 -26.65 2.03 -37.53
C GLY A 28 -25.43 2.65 -36.89
N SER A 29 -25.61 3.59 -36.00
CA SER A 29 -24.60 3.97 -35.03
C SER A 29 -24.18 2.66 -34.37
N GLN A 30 -23.00 2.11 -34.72
CA GLN A 30 -22.32 1.27 -33.78
C GLN A 30 -22.05 2.22 -32.62
N GLU A 31 -22.81 2.08 -31.55
CA GLU A 31 -22.40 2.58 -30.25
C GLU A 31 -21.03 1.94 -30.06
N GLU A 32 -19.97 2.74 -30.07
CA GLU A 32 -18.65 2.27 -29.63
C GLU A 32 -18.89 1.76 -28.21
N GLU A 33 -18.72 0.45 -28.03
CA GLU A 33 -18.83 -0.17 -26.72
C GLU A 33 -17.81 0.54 -25.81
N GLU A 34 -18.28 1.23 -24.79
CA GLU A 34 -17.42 1.84 -23.77
C GLU A 34 -16.68 0.73 -23.03
N ILE A 35 -15.35 0.78 -23.02
CA ILE A 35 -14.50 -0.20 -22.35
C ILE A 35 -13.82 0.49 -21.17
N LEU A 36 -14.16 0.05 -19.96
CA LEU A 36 -13.52 0.51 -18.74
C LEU A 36 -12.20 -0.23 -18.55
N THR A 37 -11.11 0.49 -18.31
CA THR A 37 -9.78 -0.08 -18.13
C THR A 37 -9.34 -0.07 -16.67
N ILE A 38 -8.87 -1.23 -16.17
CA ILE A 38 -8.38 -1.39 -14.79
C ILE A 38 -6.90 -1.73 -14.83
N CYS A 39 -6.06 -0.84 -14.30
CA CYS A 39 -4.64 -1.09 -14.14
C CYS A 39 -4.38 -1.91 -12.88
N VAL A 40 -3.68 -3.03 -13.05
CA VAL A 40 -3.27 -3.93 -11.99
C VAL A 40 -1.78 -4.25 -12.11
N ASP A 41 -1.15 -4.63 -11.01
CA ASP A 41 0.18 -5.24 -11.01
C ASP A 41 0.10 -6.75 -10.76
N SER A 42 1.24 -7.44 -10.80
CA SER A 42 1.31 -8.89 -10.59
C SER A 42 0.76 -9.35 -9.23
N GLY A 43 0.72 -8.47 -8.23
CA GLY A 43 0.14 -8.75 -6.91
C GLY A 43 -1.40 -8.66 -6.91
N THR A 44 -1.96 -7.83 -7.77
CA THR A 44 -3.41 -7.54 -7.83
C THR A 44 -4.11 -8.11 -9.06
N GLU A 45 -3.37 -8.68 -10.03
CA GLU A 45 -3.90 -9.21 -11.28
C GLU A 45 -5.04 -10.22 -11.08
N GLY A 46 -4.90 -11.13 -10.12
CA GLY A 46 -5.93 -12.13 -9.82
C GLY A 46 -7.25 -11.52 -9.35
N ILE A 47 -7.17 -10.47 -8.53
CA ILE A 47 -8.34 -9.73 -8.07
C ILE A 47 -8.93 -8.90 -9.21
N GLY A 48 -8.08 -8.21 -9.97
CA GLY A 48 -8.50 -7.43 -11.12
C GLY A 48 -9.26 -8.28 -12.15
N SER A 49 -8.74 -9.47 -12.49
CA SER A 49 -9.41 -10.41 -13.41
C SER A 49 -10.77 -10.83 -12.89
N MET A 50 -10.84 -11.15 -11.61
CA MET A 50 -12.09 -11.55 -10.96
C MET A 50 -13.13 -10.42 -11.01
N ILE A 51 -12.70 -9.16 -10.79
CA ILE A 51 -13.58 -7.99 -10.83
C ILE A 51 -14.04 -7.72 -12.26
N ALA A 52 -13.12 -7.71 -13.22
CA ALA A 52 -13.43 -7.46 -14.62
C ALA A 52 -14.50 -8.46 -15.14
N ASP A 53 -14.31 -9.73 -14.87
CA ASP A 53 -15.24 -10.77 -15.25
C ASP A 53 -16.59 -10.65 -14.50
N GLY A 54 -16.54 -10.44 -13.19
CA GLY A 54 -17.74 -10.31 -12.34
C GLY A 54 -18.57 -9.07 -12.71
N TRP A 55 -17.91 -7.95 -12.92
CA TRP A 55 -18.56 -6.70 -13.30
C TRP A 55 -19.24 -6.79 -14.66
N SER A 56 -18.54 -7.34 -15.66
CA SER A 56 -19.10 -7.51 -17.01
C SER A 56 -20.34 -8.43 -17.01
N ASN A 57 -20.38 -9.43 -16.12
CA ASN A 57 -21.53 -10.32 -15.98
C ASN A 57 -22.72 -9.65 -15.26
N LEU A 58 -22.48 -8.69 -14.38
CA LEU A 58 -23.53 -7.97 -13.65
C LEU A 58 -24.11 -6.79 -14.42
N ASN A 59 -23.32 -6.21 -15.31
CA ASN A 59 -23.66 -5.02 -16.07
C ASN A 59 -23.62 -5.33 -17.58
N GLU A 60 -24.71 -5.91 -18.11
CA GLU A 60 -24.84 -6.19 -19.53
C GLU A 60 -24.61 -4.91 -20.37
N GLY A 61 -23.56 -4.93 -21.20
CA GLY A 61 -23.21 -3.82 -22.11
C GLY A 61 -21.97 -3.03 -21.73
N MET A 62 -21.39 -3.25 -20.53
CA MET A 62 -20.11 -2.66 -20.17
C MET A 62 -19.01 -3.70 -20.17
N LYS A 63 -17.97 -3.48 -20.97
CA LYS A 63 -16.75 -4.29 -20.99
C LYS A 63 -15.72 -3.69 -20.07
N THR A 64 -14.94 -4.56 -19.43
CA THR A 64 -13.78 -4.18 -18.66
C THR A 64 -12.55 -4.89 -19.21
N ASP A 65 -11.48 -4.14 -19.43
CA ASP A 65 -10.18 -4.66 -19.85
C ASP A 65 -9.13 -4.42 -18.78
N LEU A 66 -8.20 -5.38 -18.62
CA LEU A 66 -7.08 -5.24 -17.69
C LEU A 66 -5.84 -4.69 -18.39
N VAL A 67 -5.24 -3.70 -17.75
CA VAL A 67 -3.91 -3.19 -18.07
C VAL A 67 -2.94 -3.72 -17.02
N VAL A 68 -2.21 -4.78 -17.36
CA VAL A 68 -1.35 -5.50 -16.40
C VAL A 68 0.08 -4.98 -16.44
N ILE A 69 0.63 -4.63 -15.27
CA ILE A 69 2.07 -4.44 -15.06
C ILE A 69 2.66 -5.82 -14.76
N PRO A 70 3.46 -6.40 -15.66
CA PRO A 70 3.91 -7.78 -15.54
C PRO A 70 4.92 -7.99 -14.40
N ALA A 71 5.09 -9.24 -13.96
CA ALA A 71 6.06 -9.58 -12.91
C ALA A 71 7.53 -9.52 -13.37
N ASP A 72 7.80 -9.68 -14.67
CA ASP A 72 9.15 -9.56 -15.21
C ASP A 72 9.64 -8.12 -15.13
N GLU A 73 10.80 -7.90 -14.51
CA GLU A 73 11.33 -6.57 -14.20
C GLU A 73 11.49 -5.70 -15.47
N THR A 74 12.04 -6.27 -16.55
CA THR A 74 12.30 -5.51 -17.80
C THR A 74 10.98 -5.14 -18.48
N ALA A 75 10.04 -6.07 -18.55
CA ALA A 75 8.73 -5.84 -19.15
C ALA A 75 7.91 -4.86 -18.30
N ALA A 76 7.99 -4.96 -16.96
CA ALA A 76 7.33 -4.05 -16.04
C ALA A 76 7.82 -2.61 -16.19
N GLN A 77 9.14 -2.39 -16.22
CA GLN A 77 9.70 -1.06 -16.40
C GLN A 77 9.28 -0.42 -17.72
N ALA A 78 9.24 -1.21 -18.82
CA ALA A 78 8.74 -0.74 -20.10
C ALA A 78 7.27 -0.32 -20.01
N LYS A 79 6.42 -1.16 -19.38
CA LYS A 79 4.98 -0.88 -19.22
C LYS A 79 4.72 0.30 -18.30
N ILE A 80 5.45 0.41 -17.19
CA ILE A 80 5.36 1.55 -16.27
C ILE A 80 5.70 2.86 -16.98
N LYS A 81 6.77 2.86 -17.79
CA LYS A 81 7.16 4.05 -18.56
C LYS A 81 6.08 4.45 -19.57
N GLU A 82 5.49 3.49 -20.26
CA GLU A 82 4.36 3.70 -21.17
C GLU A 82 3.19 4.36 -20.42
N LEU A 83 2.72 3.72 -19.33
CA LEU A 83 1.58 4.18 -18.53
C LEU A 83 1.82 5.58 -17.93
N ARG A 84 3.01 5.86 -17.40
CA ARG A 84 3.34 7.19 -16.88
C ARG A 84 3.26 8.24 -17.99
N THR A 85 3.70 7.90 -19.20
CA THR A 85 3.63 8.82 -20.34
C THR A 85 2.17 9.09 -20.75
N GLU A 86 1.32 8.06 -20.75
CA GLU A 86 -0.11 8.19 -21.03
C GLU A 86 -0.81 9.06 -19.97
N ILE A 87 -0.58 8.78 -18.69
CA ILE A 87 -1.16 9.55 -17.57
C ILE A 87 -0.72 11.02 -17.64
N MET A 88 0.56 11.29 -17.86
CA MET A 88 1.08 12.66 -18.00
C MET A 88 0.51 13.40 -19.21
N SER A 89 0.06 12.70 -20.23
CA SER A 89 -0.59 13.29 -21.42
C SER A 89 -2.10 13.46 -21.26
N GLY A 90 -2.66 13.13 -20.10
CA GLY A 90 -4.09 13.26 -19.80
C GLY A 90 -4.93 12.05 -20.23
N GLY A 91 -4.29 10.87 -20.42
CA GLY A 91 -4.93 9.60 -20.70
C GLY A 91 -4.59 8.55 -19.66
N GLY A 92 -4.50 7.29 -20.09
CA GLY A 92 -4.16 6.14 -19.26
C GLY A 92 -5.39 5.37 -18.74
N PRO A 93 -5.18 4.35 -17.88
CA PRO A 93 -6.25 3.52 -17.35
C PRO A 93 -7.25 4.32 -16.49
N ASP A 94 -8.51 3.88 -16.47
CA ASP A 94 -9.58 4.55 -15.71
C ASP A 94 -9.47 4.29 -14.21
N VAL A 95 -9.15 3.05 -13.83
CA VAL A 95 -9.05 2.60 -12.45
C VAL A 95 -7.65 2.05 -12.18
N PHE A 96 -7.10 2.38 -11.03
CA PHE A 96 -5.86 1.80 -10.50
C PHE A 96 -6.21 0.90 -9.32
N LEU A 97 -5.75 -0.35 -9.36
CA LEU A 97 -5.83 -1.31 -8.27
C LEU A 97 -4.44 -1.92 -8.08
N LEU A 98 -3.67 -1.35 -7.18
CA LEU A 98 -2.22 -1.57 -7.12
C LEU A 98 -1.77 -2.05 -5.73
N SER A 99 -0.76 -2.94 -5.75
CA SER A 99 0.00 -3.30 -4.57
C SER A 99 1.00 -2.17 -4.24
N ALA A 100 0.97 -1.70 -3.01
CA ALA A 100 1.94 -0.70 -2.56
C ALA A 100 3.34 -1.29 -2.32
N ASP A 101 3.43 -2.60 -2.03
CA ASP A 101 4.70 -3.30 -1.75
C ASP A 101 5.42 -3.79 -3.00
N SER A 102 4.87 -3.62 -4.18
CA SER A 102 5.51 -4.04 -5.43
C SER A 102 6.88 -3.36 -5.59
N ASN A 103 7.89 -4.15 -5.97
CA ASN A 103 9.19 -3.58 -6.39
C ASN A 103 9.09 -2.83 -7.73
N GLN A 104 7.96 -2.99 -8.43
CA GLN A 104 7.68 -2.43 -9.75
C GLN A 104 6.45 -1.54 -9.63
N ARG A 105 6.64 -0.31 -9.16
CA ARG A 105 5.55 0.61 -8.83
C ARG A 105 5.26 1.53 -10.00
N LEU A 106 4.00 1.61 -10.39
CA LEU A 106 3.52 2.65 -11.32
C LEU A 106 3.75 4.04 -10.71
N PHE A 107 3.40 4.21 -9.45
CA PHE A 107 3.65 5.42 -8.66
C PHE A 107 4.76 5.11 -7.64
N GLU A 108 5.92 5.73 -7.78
CA GLU A 108 7.07 5.51 -6.90
C GLU A 108 6.78 5.94 -5.47
N ASP A 109 6.05 7.02 -5.34
CA ASP A 109 5.52 7.54 -4.09
C ASP A 109 4.01 7.81 -4.25
N PRO A 110 3.15 6.85 -3.86
CA PRO A 110 1.70 7.03 -3.97
C PRO A 110 1.20 8.23 -3.16
N LYS A 111 1.81 8.51 -1.99
CA LYS A 111 1.40 9.64 -1.16
C LYS A 111 1.69 10.97 -1.84
N LYS A 112 2.87 11.14 -2.44
CA LYS A 112 3.22 12.31 -3.24
C LYS A 112 2.30 12.46 -4.46
N THR A 113 1.98 11.34 -5.11
CA THR A 113 1.08 11.32 -6.28
C THR A 113 -0.33 11.83 -5.94
N MET A 114 -0.80 11.65 -4.70
CA MET A 114 -2.10 12.18 -4.27
C MET A 114 -2.20 13.71 -4.37
N TYR A 115 -1.06 14.42 -4.34
CA TYR A 115 -1.00 15.89 -4.45
C TYR A 115 -0.70 16.37 -5.89
N SER A 116 -0.68 15.48 -6.89
CA SER A 116 -0.28 15.78 -8.28
C SER A 116 -1.42 15.80 -9.29
N ASP A 117 -2.65 16.06 -8.91
CA ASP A 117 -3.82 16.06 -9.80
C ASP A 117 -4.03 14.75 -10.62
N THR A 118 -3.42 13.66 -10.20
CA THR A 118 -3.51 12.37 -10.91
C THR A 118 -4.82 11.64 -10.62
N PHE A 119 -5.31 11.76 -9.38
CA PHE A 119 -6.47 10.99 -8.92
C PHE A 119 -7.72 11.84 -8.78
N LEU A 120 -8.87 11.24 -9.08
CA LEU A 120 -10.19 11.86 -8.95
C LEU A 120 -10.60 11.93 -7.47
N PRO A 121 -11.08 13.08 -6.95
CA PRO A 121 -11.72 13.16 -5.64
C PRO A 121 -13.02 12.33 -5.59
N LEU A 122 -13.20 11.54 -4.54
CA LEU A 122 -14.23 10.51 -4.43
C LEU A 122 -15.34 10.82 -3.43
N ASP A 123 -15.28 11.92 -2.66
CA ASP A 123 -16.24 12.20 -1.59
C ASP A 123 -17.70 12.21 -2.06
N ASP A 124 -17.98 12.87 -3.19
CA ASP A 124 -19.34 12.94 -3.75
C ASP A 124 -19.82 11.54 -4.16
N TYR A 125 -18.95 10.75 -4.78
CA TYR A 125 -19.25 9.38 -5.18
C TYR A 125 -19.46 8.47 -3.97
N MET A 126 -18.60 8.58 -2.95
CA MET A 126 -18.70 7.78 -1.72
C MET A 126 -19.99 8.07 -0.95
N SER A 127 -20.50 9.29 -1.02
CA SER A 127 -21.79 9.64 -0.40
C SER A 127 -22.98 8.91 -1.03
N ASP A 128 -22.87 8.53 -2.30
CA ASP A 128 -23.88 7.82 -3.07
C ASP A 128 -23.54 6.32 -3.28
N ALA A 129 -22.53 5.81 -2.59
CA ALA A 129 -22.09 4.42 -2.66
C ALA A 129 -23.25 3.46 -2.29
N LYS A 130 -23.35 2.35 -3.03
CA LYS A 130 -24.42 1.37 -2.86
C LYS A 130 -23.98 0.10 -2.15
N HIS A 131 -22.71 -0.23 -2.24
CA HIS A 131 -22.16 -1.52 -1.84
C HIS A 131 -21.10 -1.38 -0.76
N MET A 132 -20.13 -0.45 -0.92
CA MET A 132 -19.13 -0.19 0.11
C MET A 132 -19.77 0.51 1.32
N LYS A 133 -19.18 0.30 2.49
CA LYS A 133 -19.60 0.89 3.76
C LYS A 133 -18.43 1.55 4.47
N PRO A 134 -18.04 2.76 4.05
CA PRO A 134 -16.88 3.45 4.59
C PRO A 134 -16.94 3.68 6.10
N GLU A 135 -18.14 3.72 6.68
CA GLU A 135 -18.35 3.82 8.14
C GLU A 135 -17.90 2.58 8.92
N GLU A 136 -17.78 1.42 8.26
CA GLU A 136 -17.25 0.19 8.85
C GLU A 136 -15.73 0.08 8.74
N TRP A 137 -15.07 1.05 8.07
CA TRP A 137 -13.64 0.99 7.81
C TRP A 137 -12.81 1.60 8.95
N ASN A 138 -11.54 1.25 8.98
CA ASN A 138 -10.58 1.91 9.86
C ASN A 138 -10.40 3.36 9.38
N GLN A 139 -10.96 4.31 10.13
CA GLN A 139 -10.99 5.71 9.73
C GLN A 139 -9.59 6.32 9.64
N THR A 140 -8.67 5.95 10.55
CA THR A 140 -7.28 6.42 10.49
C THR A 140 -6.59 5.97 9.20
N VAL A 141 -6.85 4.72 8.78
CA VAL A 141 -6.31 4.19 7.52
C VAL A 141 -6.99 4.85 6.31
N LEU A 142 -8.32 5.02 6.33
CA LEU A 142 -9.05 5.69 5.26
C LEU A 142 -8.56 7.13 5.05
N GLU A 143 -8.46 7.91 6.12
CA GLU A 143 -8.01 9.31 6.07
C GLU A 143 -6.60 9.47 5.49
N SER A 144 -5.76 8.43 5.52
CA SER A 144 -4.43 8.49 4.90
C SER A 144 -4.46 8.67 3.37
N GLY A 145 -5.58 8.34 2.73
CA GLY A 145 -5.80 8.54 1.29
C GLY A 145 -6.47 9.88 0.94
N ARG A 146 -6.58 10.79 1.91
CA ARG A 146 -7.23 12.10 1.76
C ARG A 146 -6.21 13.22 1.53
N THR A 147 -6.62 14.21 0.75
CA THR A 147 -5.93 15.49 0.54
C THR A 147 -6.90 16.64 0.83
N GLU A 148 -6.50 17.89 0.59
CA GLU A 148 -7.39 19.05 0.67
C GLU A 148 -8.56 18.98 -0.33
N GLU A 149 -8.39 18.25 -1.44
CA GLU A 149 -9.45 18.05 -2.45
C GLU A 149 -10.47 16.99 -2.06
N GLY A 150 -10.20 16.21 -1.04
CA GLY A 150 -11.05 15.11 -0.58
C GLY A 150 -10.35 13.76 -0.57
N GLN A 151 -11.12 12.69 -0.50
CA GLN A 151 -10.61 11.32 -0.60
C GLN A 151 -10.21 11.03 -2.05
N VAL A 152 -8.92 10.81 -2.31
CA VAL A 152 -8.40 10.57 -3.68
C VAL A 152 -7.86 9.15 -3.88
N VAL A 153 -7.52 8.47 -2.79
CA VAL A 153 -7.09 7.08 -2.78
C VAL A 153 -7.85 6.30 -1.71
N LEU A 154 -8.30 5.11 -2.05
CA LEU A 154 -8.94 4.19 -1.12
C LEU A 154 -7.94 3.12 -0.70
N PRO A 155 -7.42 3.12 0.54
CA PRO A 155 -6.67 2.00 1.07
C PRO A 155 -7.58 0.77 1.12
N VAL A 156 -7.09 -0.37 0.67
CA VAL A 156 -7.85 -1.64 0.64
C VAL A 156 -7.34 -2.60 1.69
N LEU A 157 -6.02 -2.75 1.75
CA LEU A 157 -5.32 -3.59 2.73
C LEU A 157 -4.19 -2.79 3.38
N TYR A 158 -3.94 -3.08 4.64
CA TYR A 158 -2.81 -2.55 5.38
C TYR A 158 -2.20 -3.62 6.30
N SER A 159 -1.02 -3.36 6.80
CA SER A 159 -0.38 -4.17 7.83
C SER A 159 0.37 -3.27 8.81
N TYR A 160 0.75 -3.81 9.95
CA TYR A 160 1.70 -3.25 10.89
C TYR A 160 2.58 -4.38 11.44
N TYR A 161 3.70 -4.06 12.03
CA TYR A 161 4.59 -5.07 12.59
C TYR A 161 4.14 -5.45 14.00
N ALA A 162 4.01 -6.75 14.27
CA ALA A 162 3.45 -7.24 15.53
C ALA A 162 4.14 -8.53 16.01
N PHE A 163 3.93 -8.82 17.30
CA PHE A 163 4.41 -9.98 17.99
C PHE A 163 3.29 -10.64 18.79
N ALA A 164 3.32 -11.96 18.83
CA ALA A 164 2.47 -12.77 19.70
C ALA A 164 3.31 -13.83 20.40
N PHE A 165 3.27 -13.84 21.72
CA PHE A 165 4.01 -14.75 22.58
C PHE A 165 3.07 -15.54 23.48
N GLN A 166 3.45 -16.76 23.85
CA GLN A 166 2.82 -17.46 24.97
C GLN A 166 3.15 -16.70 26.26
N THR A 167 2.14 -16.18 26.94
CA THR A 167 2.31 -15.35 28.17
C THR A 167 3.13 -16.06 29.23
N SER A 168 2.95 -17.38 29.36
CA SER A 168 3.70 -18.24 30.31
C SER A 168 5.21 -18.31 30.06
N ARG A 169 5.69 -17.86 28.89
CA ARG A 169 7.10 -17.88 28.50
C ARG A 169 7.80 -16.54 28.70
N LEU A 170 7.05 -15.49 28.94
CA LEU A 170 7.60 -14.18 29.24
C LEU A 170 8.08 -14.16 30.70
N GLU A 171 9.24 -13.55 30.95
CA GLU A 171 9.75 -13.36 32.32
C GLU A 171 8.86 -12.36 33.09
N ASN A 172 8.36 -11.31 32.39
CA ASN A 172 7.54 -10.26 32.97
C ASN A 172 6.23 -10.06 32.16
N PRO A 173 5.28 -10.98 32.24
CA PRO A 173 4.08 -10.97 31.38
C PRO A 173 3.15 -9.76 31.59
N GLY A 174 3.32 -9.00 32.66
CA GLY A 174 2.57 -7.76 32.93
C GLY A 174 3.21 -6.49 32.38
N GLU A 175 4.44 -6.57 31.85
CA GLU A 175 5.23 -5.42 31.37
C GLU A 175 5.39 -5.49 29.84
N ILE A 176 4.25 -5.37 29.13
CA ILE A 176 4.24 -5.38 27.66
C ILE A 176 4.63 -3.99 27.17
N PRO A 177 5.71 -3.87 26.37
CA PRO A 177 6.13 -2.57 25.85
C PRO A 177 5.04 -1.90 25.00
N SER A 178 4.77 -0.64 25.24
CA SER A 178 3.77 0.18 24.55
C SER A 178 4.37 1.42 23.87
N SER A 179 5.65 1.66 24.09
CA SER A 179 6.42 2.74 23.47
C SER A 179 7.80 2.24 23.01
N LEU A 180 8.45 2.99 22.13
CA LEU A 180 9.81 2.66 21.70
C LEU A 180 10.81 2.66 22.85
N GLU A 181 10.66 3.58 23.80
CA GLU A 181 11.51 3.63 24.98
C GLU A 181 11.36 2.36 25.81
N GLU A 182 10.12 1.89 25.98
CA GLU A 182 9.86 0.63 26.69
C GLU A 182 10.38 -0.59 25.92
N ILE A 183 10.30 -0.60 24.58
CA ILE A 183 10.91 -1.67 23.75
C ILE A 183 12.42 -1.72 24.00
N PHE A 184 13.11 -0.59 23.90
CA PHE A 184 14.58 -0.57 24.08
C PHE A 184 15.03 -0.76 25.52
N ALA A 185 14.18 -0.43 26.49
CA ALA A 185 14.41 -0.71 27.90
C ALA A 185 14.00 -2.13 28.32
N CYS A 186 13.26 -2.86 27.48
CA CYS A 186 12.76 -4.18 27.80
C CYS A 186 13.90 -5.15 28.13
N GLU A 187 13.76 -5.86 29.26
CA GLU A 187 14.74 -6.85 29.73
C GLU A 187 14.26 -8.29 29.53
N ASP A 188 13.02 -8.49 29.07
CA ASP A 188 12.52 -9.80 28.72
C ASP A 188 13.33 -10.38 27.53
N PRO A 189 14.05 -11.51 27.73
CA PRO A 189 14.94 -12.05 26.71
C PRO A 189 14.20 -12.48 25.46
N LEU A 190 12.97 -13.00 25.60
CA LEU A 190 12.19 -13.48 24.47
C LEU A 190 11.75 -12.32 23.56
N ILE A 191 11.23 -11.24 24.15
CA ILE A 191 10.90 -10.02 23.40
C ILE A 191 12.17 -9.44 22.77
N GLY A 192 13.25 -9.33 23.57
CA GLY A 192 14.52 -8.77 23.15
C GLY A 192 15.12 -9.47 21.94
N GLU A 193 15.18 -10.80 21.96
CA GLU A 193 15.73 -11.60 20.88
C GLU A 193 14.94 -11.45 19.58
N TYR A 194 13.60 -11.45 19.66
CA TYR A 194 12.76 -11.32 18.46
C TYR A 194 12.75 -9.92 17.86
N VAL A 195 12.74 -8.87 18.68
CA VAL A 195 12.88 -7.49 18.19
C VAL A 195 14.26 -7.28 17.56
N ALA A 196 15.34 -7.78 18.21
CA ALA A 196 16.69 -7.67 17.68
C ALA A 196 16.94 -8.52 16.43
N TYR A 197 16.14 -9.56 16.22
CA TYR A 197 16.28 -10.45 15.06
C TYR A 197 15.89 -9.77 13.74
N PHE A 198 14.90 -8.88 13.77
CA PHE A 198 14.40 -8.16 12.60
C PHE A 198 14.63 -6.65 12.70
N PRO A 199 15.86 -6.18 12.85
CA PRO A 199 16.14 -4.76 13.06
C PRO A 199 15.72 -3.89 11.87
N TYR A 200 15.61 -4.49 10.68
CA TYR A 200 15.09 -3.83 9.50
C TYR A 200 13.62 -3.38 9.67
N PHE A 201 12.75 -4.30 10.09
CA PHE A 201 11.35 -3.97 10.35
C PHE A 201 11.24 -3.04 11.55
N ALA A 202 12.00 -3.31 12.62
CA ALA A 202 12.03 -2.44 13.77
C ALA A 202 12.42 -1.01 13.39
N MET A 203 13.40 -0.81 12.50
CA MET A 203 13.76 0.51 12.01
C MET A 203 12.67 1.14 11.16
N LEU A 204 12.08 0.39 10.21
CA LEU A 204 11.06 0.90 9.31
C LEU A 204 9.77 1.30 10.03
N TYR A 205 9.28 0.44 10.92
CA TYR A 205 8.03 0.67 11.67
C TYR A 205 8.19 1.56 12.91
N SER A 206 9.44 1.85 13.32
CA SER A 206 9.70 2.75 14.44
C SER A 206 9.47 4.22 14.15
N PHE A 207 9.37 4.59 12.89
CA PHE A 207 9.00 5.93 12.47
C PHE A 207 7.50 6.00 12.18
N GLY A 208 6.87 7.09 12.61
CA GLY A 208 5.55 7.48 12.16
C GLY A 208 5.57 8.03 10.73
N GLU A 209 4.91 9.15 10.49
CA GLU A 209 5.00 9.85 9.20
C GLU A 209 6.42 10.36 8.98
N LEU A 210 7.00 10.11 7.79
CA LEU A 210 8.36 10.54 7.45
C LEU A 210 8.40 11.94 6.86
N ALA A 211 7.34 12.35 6.18
CA ALA A 211 7.28 13.61 5.46
C ALA A 211 5.88 14.22 5.49
N ASP A 212 5.85 15.54 5.47
CA ASP A 212 4.69 16.33 5.06
C ASP A 212 4.78 16.53 3.54
N TYR A 213 3.99 15.77 2.81
CA TYR A 213 4.01 15.80 1.34
C TYR A 213 3.38 17.05 0.75
N GLN A 214 2.51 17.74 1.48
CA GLN A 214 1.92 18.99 1.04
C GLN A 214 2.94 20.14 1.11
N GLU A 215 3.74 20.15 2.19
CA GLU A 215 4.79 21.13 2.40
C GLU A 215 6.14 20.72 1.78
N GLU A 216 6.21 19.51 1.22
CA GLU A 216 7.44 18.89 0.69
C GLU A 216 8.60 18.91 1.70
N LYS A 217 8.32 18.53 2.95
CA LYS A 217 9.28 18.57 4.05
C LYS A 217 9.35 17.25 4.79
N LEU A 218 10.58 16.84 5.14
CA LEU A 218 10.76 15.73 6.08
C LEU A 218 10.26 16.12 7.47
N ILE A 219 9.52 15.23 8.11
CA ILE A 219 9.10 15.32 9.51
C ILE A 219 10.19 14.76 10.40
N CYS A 220 10.77 13.60 10.02
CA CYS A 220 11.91 13.05 10.74
C CYS A 220 13.16 13.88 10.48
N SER A 221 13.95 14.12 11.53
CA SER A 221 15.23 14.83 11.42
C SER A 221 16.40 13.85 11.22
N GLU A 222 17.55 14.37 10.80
CA GLU A 222 18.80 13.62 10.78
C GLU A 222 19.16 13.07 12.16
N GLU A 223 18.86 13.82 13.24
CA GLU A 223 19.09 13.39 14.63
C GLU A 223 18.18 12.22 15.00
N ASP A 224 16.93 12.18 14.55
CA ASP A 224 16.01 11.07 14.78
C ASP A 224 16.50 9.80 14.09
N LEU A 225 16.97 9.90 12.84
CA LEU A 225 17.56 8.76 12.12
C LEU A 225 18.80 8.24 12.85
N LEU A 226 19.69 9.14 13.30
CA LEU A 226 20.90 8.77 14.04
C LEU A 226 20.55 8.08 15.37
N LYS A 227 19.68 8.70 16.15
CA LYS A 227 19.20 8.15 17.43
C LYS A 227 18.66 6.73 17.24
N ARG A 228 17.81 6.53 16.24
CA ARG A 228 17.21 5.23 15.95
C ARG A 228 18.25 4.20 15.57
N ALA A 229 19.21 4.54 14.71
CA ALA A 229 20.28 3.64 14.30
C ALA A 229 21.16 3.23 15.51
N GLU A 230 21.49 4.17 16.39
CA GLU A 230 22.30 3.89 17.60
C GLU A 230 21.51 3.01 18.59
N GLU A 231 20.23 3.27 18.81
CA GLU A 231 19.36 2.45 19.65
C GLU A 231 19.28 1.01 19.11
N MET A 232 19.11 0.83 17.79
CA MET A 232 19.07 -0.49 17.15
C MET A 232 20.41 -1.23 17.29
N VAL A 233 21.52 -0.55 17.09
CA VAL A 233 22.86 -1.14 17.29
C VAL A 233 23.04 -1.59 18.74
N ALA A 234 22.74 -0.72 19.71
CA ALA A 234 22.88 -1.04 21.14
C ALA A 234 21.98 -2.23 21.52
N TYR A 235 20.75 -2.23 21.05
CA TYR A 235 19.79 -3.28 21.33
C TYR A 235 20.21 -4.63 20.75
N LYS A 236 20.70 -4.63 19.51
CA LYS A 236 21.20 -5.86 18.88
C LYS A 236 22.47 -6.40 19.54
N LEU A 237 23.34 -5.54 20.07
CA LEU A 237 24.49 -5.97 20.87
C LEU A 237 24.06 -6.59 22.20
N LYS A 238 22.99 -6.08 22.81
CA LYS A 238 22.39 -6.64 24.04
C LYS A 238 21.78 -8.02 23.80
N TYR A 239 21.11 -8.20 22.66
CA TYR A 239 20.45 -9.43 22.26
C TYR A 239 21.05 -9.99 20.96
N PRO A 240 22.23 -10.64 21.04
CA PRO A 240 22.86 -11.22 19.85
C PRO A 240 21.99 -12.39 19.35
N SER A 241 21.28 -12.16 18.26
CA SER A 241 20.32 -13.11 17.71
C SER A 241 21.00 -14.40 17.23
N LYS A 242 20.53 -15.52 17.77
CA LYS A 242 20.61 -16.81 17.08
C LYS A 242 19.22 -17.08 16.51
N LEU A 243 19.16 -17.48 15.25
CA LEU A 243 17.90 -17.95 14.67
C LEU A 243 17.30 -19.01 15.58
N PRO A 244 16.08 -18.82 16.10
CA PRO A 244 15.40 -19.87 16.84
C PRO A 244 15.27 -21.10 15.95
N SER A 245 15.76 -22.23 16.40
CA SER A 245 15.72 -23.47 15.63
C SER A 245 14.32 -24.11 15.61
N ASN A 246 13.44 -23.68 16.51
CA ASN A 246 12.07 -24.15 16.64
C ASN A 246 11.21 -23.11 17.40
N THR A 247 10.47 -22.28 16.68
CA THR A 247 9.67 -21.19 17.25
C THR A 247 8.64 -21.65 18.28
N GLU A 248 8.00 -22.79 18.08
CA GLU A 248 7.00 -23.32 19.03
C GLU A 248 7.61 -23.73 20.37
N ALA A 249 8.84 -24.26 20.35
CA ALA A 249 9.55 -24.63 21.57
C ALA A 249 10.03 -23.41 22.39
N GLU A 250 10.12 -22.25 21.77
CA GLU A 250 10.64 -21.01 22.35
C GLU A 250 9.57 -20.05 22.85
N GLY A 251 8.28 -20.37 22.63
CA GLY A 251 7.16 -19.59 23.14
C GLY A 251 6.71 -18.43 22.24
N ILE A 252 7.23 -18.35 21.00
CA ILE A 252 6.68 -17.43 19.99
C ILE A 252 5.48 -18.08 19.29
N VAL A 253 4.42 -17.32 19.14
CA VAL A 253 3.20 -17.71 18.44
C VAL A 253 3.19 -17.17 17.02
N ALA A 254 3.45 -15.87 16.89
CA ALA A 254 3.54 -15.19 15.62
C ALA A 254 4.42 -13.95 15.75
N TYR A 255 5.04 -13.54 14.66
CA TYR A 255 5.77 -12.28 14.54
C TYR A 255 5.82 -11.86 13.07
N GLY A 256 5.96 -10.58 12.85
CA GLY A 256 6.08 -10.04 11.50
C GLY A 256 4.99 -9.04 11.17
N GLU A 257 4.76 -8.85 9.89
CA GLU A 257 3.62 -8.05 9.43
C GLU A 257 2.32 -8.75 9.82
N ALA A 258 1.47 -8.02 10.55
CA ALA A 258 0.17 -8.53 10.96
C ALA A 258 -0.73 -8.62 9.73
N ASP A 259 -1.02 -9.85 9.35
CA ASP A 259 -1.88 -10.22 8.23
C ASP A 259 -2.77 -11.41 8.62
N GLY A 260 -3.45 -11.99 7.65
CA GLY A 260 -4.26 -13.18 7.87
C GLY A 260 -3.46 -14.38 8.40
N THR A 261 -2.18 -14.51 8.04
CA THR A 261 -1.30 -15.57 8.54
C THR A 261 -0.95 -15.36 10.01
N PHE A 262 -0.61 -14.12 10.38
CA PHE A 262 -0.35 -13.74 11.77
C PHE A 262 -1.54 -14.10 12.67
N PHE A 263 -2.73 -13.62 12.33
CA PHE A 263 -3.94 -13.89 13.13
C PHE A 263 -4.36 -15.35 13.10
N SER A 264 -4.13 -16.09 12.00
CA SER A 264 -4.35 -17.53 11.96
C SER A 264 -3.42 -18.30 12.90
N ASN A 265 -2.21 -17.83 13.12
CA ASN A 265 -1.30 -18.40 14.10
C ASN A 265 -1.79 -18.12 15.53
N VAL A 266 -2.18 -16.86 15.83
CA VAL A 266 -2.80 -16.50 17.11
C VAL A 266 -4.05 -17.38 17.36
N ASP A 267 -4.92 -17.56 16.37
CA ASP A 267 -6.10 -18.43 16.47
C ASP A 267 -5.77 -19.89 16.79
N ARG A 268 -4.65 -20.40 16.27
CA ARG A 268 -4.23 -21.80 16.46
C ARG A 268 -3.83 -22.08 17.90
N PHE A 269 -3.19 -21.12 18.56
CA PHE A 269 -2.66 -21.25 19.90
C PHE A 269 -3.62 -20.75 21.00
N SER A 270 -4.85 -20.38 20.64
CA SER A 270 -5.86 -19.76 21.54
C SER A 270 -6.30 -20.63 22.75
N GLY A 271 -5.67 -21.77 22.98
CA GLY A 271 -5.85 -22.59 24.20
C GLY A 271 -4.97 -22.17 25.38
N GLU A 272 -3.99 -21.31 25.16
CA GLU A 272 -3.09 -20.75 26.17
C GLU A 272 -3.27 -19.22 26.20
N GLU A 273 -2.88 -18.61 27.31
CA GLU A 273 -2.88 -17.15 27.40
C GLU A 273 -1.77 -16.58 26.51
N GLU A 274 -2.13 -15.65 25.62
CA GLU A 274 -1.21 -15.03 24.67
C GLU A 274 -1.07 -13.54 24.92
N THR A 275 0.16 -13.08 24.81
CA THR A 275 0.52 -11.66 24.82
C THR A 275 0.75 -11.19 23.40
N VAL A 276 -0.13 -10.33 22.91
CA VAL A 276 -0.08 -9.79 21.54
C VAL A 276 0.06 -8.26 21.57
N PHE A 277 1.04 -7.74 20.84
CA PHE A 277 1.23 -6.30 20.70
C PHE A 277 1.85 -5.92 19.34
N ALA A 278 1.57 -4.72 18.88
CA ALA A 278 2.20 -4.15 17.70
C ALA A 278 3.48 -3.40 18.09
N PHE A 279 4.44 -3.34 17.16
CA PHE A 279 5.66 -2.57 17.33
C PHE A 279 5.34 -1.08 17.37
N PRO A 280 5.73 -0.37 18.41
CA PRO A 280 5.39 1.05 18.56
C PRO A 280 6.26 1.94 17.66
N ASN A 281 5.75 3.12 17.32
CA ASN A 281 6.47 4.17 16.61
C ASN A 281 6.89 5.32 17.54
N ASP A 282 7.64 6.28 17.00
CA ASP A 282 8.13 7.47 17.70
C ASP A 282 7.05 8.53 17.97
N GLN A 283 5.84 8.35 17.43
CA GLN A 283 4.69 9.24 17.65
C GLN A 283 3.73 8.72 18.73
N GLY A 284 4.13 7.70 19.46
CA GLY A 284 3.38 7.16 20.60
C GLY A 284 2.22 6.25 20.21
N GLY A 285 2.33 5.58 19.08
CA GLY A 285 1.34 4.61 18.59
C GLY A 285 1.97 3.57 17.68
N VAL A 286 1.24 3.18 16.65
CA VAL A 286 1.63 2.15 15.69
C VAL A 286 1.61 2.74 14.28
N THR A 287 2.60 2.40 13.48
CA THR A 287 2.63 2.74 12.06
C THR A 287 2.01 1.61 11.24
N ALA A 288 0.96 1.91 10.51
CA ALA A 288 0.40 1.02 9.50
C ALA A 288 1.00 1.31 8.12
N HIS A 289 1.29 0.27 7.36
CA HIS A 289 1.69 0.38 5.95
C HIS A 289 0.54 -0.11 5.07
N VAL A 290 0.13 0.71 4.11
CA VAL A 290 -0.83 0.32 3.08
C VAL A 290 -0.17 -0.71 2.18
N LYS A 291 -0.85 -1.84 1.99
CA LYS A 291 -0.38 -2.97 1.17
C LYS A 291 -1.03 -2.97 -0.21
N MET A 292 -2.25 -2.49 -0.29
CA MET A 292 -3.02 -2.39 -1.53
C MET A 292 -3.92 -1.17 -1.46
N TYR A 293 -4.03 -0.47 -2.56
CA TYR A 293 -4.90 0.70 -2.70
C TYR A 293 -5.59 0.74 -4.05
N ALA A 294 -6.70 1.47 -4.10
CA ALA A 294 -7.43 1.76 -5.30
C ALA A 294 -7.58 3.26 -5.50
N ALA A 295 -7.60 3.71 -6.76
CA ALA A 295 -7.83 5.10 -7.14
C ALA A 295 -8.47 5.16 -8.54
N ILE A 296 -9.06 6.30 -8.87
CA ILE A 296 -9.62 6.59 -10.19
C ILE A 296 -8.73 7.65 -10.86
N ASN A 297 -8.43 7.45 -12.14
CA ASN A 297 -7.73 8.45 -12.93
C ASN A 297 -8.60 9.70 -13.07
N ARG A 298 -8.07 10.87 -12.72
CA ARG A 298 -8.79 12.14 -12.83
C ARG A 298 -9.28 12.44 -14.27
N ASN A 299 -8.54 11.95 -15.26
CA ASN A 299 -8.82 12.19 -16.67
C ASN A 299 -9.69 11.11 -17.33
N THR A 300 -10.27 10.18 -16.55
CA THR A 300 -11.19 9.18 -17.11
C THR A 300 -12.41 9.85 -17.74
N GLU A 301 -12.85 9.32 -18.88
CA GLU A 301 -14.13 9.71 -19.50
C GLU A 301 -15.32 8.95 -18.90
N LEU A 302 -15.04 7.95 -18.01
CA LEU A 302 -16.02 7.04 -17.42
C LEU A 302 -16.02 7.10 -15.87
N PRO A 303 -16.08 8.29 -15.22
CA PRO A 303 -15.89 8.40 -13.77
C PRO A 303 -16.98 7.67 -12.97
N ASP A 304 -18.23 7.70 -13.40
CA ASP A 304 -19.34 7.03 -12.72
C ASP A 304 -19.18 5.50 -12.76
N GLN A 305 -18.75 4.97 -13.90
CA GLN A 305 -18.49 3.55 -14.10
C GLN A 305 -17.26 3.09 -13.34
N ALA A 306 -16.20 3.90 -13.35
CA ALA A 306 -14.98 3.65 -12.59
C ALA A 306 -15.28 3.58 -11.10
N PHE A 307 -16.07 4.52 -10.57
CA PHE A 307 -16.47 4.46 -9.17
C PHE A 307 -17.37 3.27 -8.86
N ALA A 308 -18.32 2.94 -9.74
CA ALA A 308 -19.22 1.80 -9.54
C ALA A 308 -18.44 0.46 -9.45
N VAL A 309 -17.32 0.31 -10.18
CA VAL A 309 -16.40 -0.83 -10.04
C VAL A 309 -15.72 -0.83 -8.68
N LEU A 310 -15.25 0.32 -8.17
CA LEU A 310 -14.65 0.41 -6.84
C LEU A 310 -15.68 0.17 -5.73
N ASP A 311 -16.87 0.71 -5.86
CA ASP A 311 -17.97 0.47 -4.92
C ASP A 311 -18.31 -1.03 -4.82
N PHE A 312 -18.33 -1.72 -5.95
CA PHE A 312 -18.52 -3.16 -6.01
C PHE A 312 -17.33 -3.93 -5.40
N LEU A 313 -16.09 -3.60 -5.80
CA LEU A 313 -14.86 -4.22 -5.29
C LEU A 313 -14.77 -4.16 -3.76
N LEU A 314 -15.11 -3.02 -3.21
CA LEU A 314 -14.98 -2.74 -1.77
C LEU A 314 -16.27 -3.04 -0.99
N SER A 315 -17.23 -3.72 -1.63
CA SER A 315 -18.43 -4.23 -0.97
C SER A 315 -18.08 -5.34 0.03
N ASN A 316 -18.94 -5.48 1.04
CA ASN A 316 -18.79 -6.57 2.01
C ASN A 316 -18.86 -7.94 1.35
N GLU A 317 -19.69 -8.09 0.34
CA GLU A 317 -19.91 -9.34 -0.40
C GLU A 317 -18.64 -9.77 -1.15
N VAL A 318 -17.95 -8.84 -1.79
CA VAL A 318 -16.70 -9.13 -2.53
C VAL A 318 -15.55 -9.39 -1.56
N ILE A 319 -15.37 -8.55 -0.55
CA ILE A 319 -14.28 -8.69 0.43
C ILE A 319 -14.45 -9.99 1.25
N SER A 320 -15.69 -10.36 1.64
CA SER A 320 -15.95 -11.60 2.36
C SER A 320 -15.88 -12.86 1.49
N GLY A 321 -15.91 -12.70 0.17
CA GLY A 321 -15.98 -13.78 -0.79
C GLY A 321 -17.33 -14.51 -0.82
N GLU A 322 -18.37 -13.93 -0.21
CA GLU A 322 -19.71 -14.57 -0.11
C GLU A 322 -20.60 -14.27 -1.33
N GLY A 323 -20.37 -13.19 -2.04
CA GLY A 323 -21.30 -12.64 -3.03
C GLY A 323 -20.85 -12.67 -4.49
N PHE A 324 -19.75 -13.33 -4.84
CA PHE A 324 -19.33 -13.37 -6.24
C PHE A 324 -20.25 -14.24 -7.08
N PRO A 325 -20.96 -13.71 -8.08
CA PRO A 325 -21.84 -14.46 -8.95
C PRO A 325 -21.07 -15.23 -10.03
N TYR A 326 -20.07 -15.98 -9.64
CA TYR A 326 -19.38 -16.90 -10.54
C TYR A 326 -20.07 -18.24 -10.48
N GLY A 327 -20.89 -18.56 -11.49
CA GLY A 327 -21.39 -19.88 -11.84
C GLY A 327 -21.74 -20.82 -10.67
N GLU A 328 -21.89 -22.12 -10.96
CA GLU A 328 -22.09 -23.15 -9.94
C GLU A 328 -20.83 -23.46 -9.10
N ASP A 329 -19.64 -23.03 -9.58
CA ASP A 329 -18.36 -23.07 -8.86
C ASP A 329 -18.16 -21.80 -8.03
N LYS A 330 -19.01 -21.65 -7.04
CA LYS A 330 -18.83 -20.58 -6.03
C LYS A 330 -17.45 -20.67 -5.41
N TRP A 331 -16.80 -19.55 -5.29
CA TRP A 331 -15.61 -19.33 -4.44
C TRP A 331 -15.86 -19.75 -2.97
N ALA A 332 -17.00 -20.28 -2.67
CA ALA A 332 -17.54 -20.77 -1.40
C ALA A 332 -16.69 -21.82 -0.65
N GLY A 333 -15.48 -22.10 -1.06
CA GLY A 333 -14.62 -23.09 -0.40
C GLY A 333 -13.29 -22.57 0.13
N ARG A 334 -12.92 -21.32 -0.13
CA ARG A 334 -11.66 -20.76 0.38
C ARG A 334 -11.96 -19.62 1.34
N SER A 335 -11.98 -19.94 2.62
CA SER A 335 -12.16 -19.05 3.76
C SER A 335 -11.01 -18.06 3.96
N ASN A 336 -10.62 -17.30 2.95
CA ASN A 336 -9.73 -16.18 3.12
C ASN A 336 -10.55 -14.91 3.00
N ARG A 337 -11.11 -14.47 4.12
CA ARG A 337 -11.75 -13.18 4.34
C ARG A 337 -10.75 -12.01 4.31
N PHE A 338 -9.50 -12.27 3.98
CA PHE A 338 -8.48 -11.35 3.51
C PHE A 338 -8.25 -11.68 2.05
N PHE A 339 -8.06 -10.71 1.18
CA PHE A 339 -7.76 -10.96 -0.22
C PHE A 339 -6.62 -11.99 -0.34
N PRO A 340 -6.85 -13.19 -0.92
CA PRO A 340 -5.87 -14.26 -0.87
C PRO A 340 -4.58 -13.85 -1.59
N GLY A 341 -3.46 -13.98 -0.89
CA GLY A 341 -2.13 -13.81 -1.48
C GLY A 341 -1.51 -12.41 -1.40
N LEU A 342 -2.23 -11.41 -0.88
CA LEU A 342 -1.70 -10.05 -0.78
C LEU A 342 -1.18 -9.67 0.60
N GLY A 343 -1.31 -10.54 1.60
CA GLY A 343 -0.80 -10.31 2.95
C GLY A 343 -1.19 -8.94 3.53
N GLY A 344 -2.29 -8.87 4.28
CA GLY A 344 -2.73 -7.62 4.89
C GLY A 344 -4.03 -7.78 5.67
N ILE A 345 -4.39 -6.72 6.37
CA ILE A 345 -5.65 -6.57 7.11
C ILE A 345 -6.59 -5.75 6.22
N SER A 346 -7.84 -6.19 6.06
CA SER A 346 -8.85 -5.40 5.36
C SER A 346 -9.08 -4.07 6.06
N VAL A 347 -9.21 -3.00 5.27
CA VAL A 347 -9.62 -1.70 5.81
C VAL A 347 -11.00 -1.78 6.48
N ASN A 348 -11.89 -2.66 6.00
CA ASN A 348 -13.18 -2.94 6.64
C ASN A 348 -12.97 -3.71 7.95
N GLN A 349 -13.16 -3.02 9.06
CA GLN A 349 -12.90 -3.55 10.41
C GLN A 349 -13.87 -4.67 10.78
N THR A 350 -15.11 -4.60 10.34
CA THR A 350 -16.11 -5.63 10.60
C THR A 350 -15.66 -6.96 10.00
N LEU A 351 -15.30 -6.94 8.73
CA LEU A 351 -14.84 -8.13 8.01
C LEU A 351 -13.47 -8.63 8.53
N ALA A 352 -12.55 -7.73 8.87
CA ALA A 352 -11.29 -8.10 9.49
C ALA A 352 -11.47 -8.80 10.84
N GLN A 353 -12.40 -8.31 11.67
CA GLN A 353 -12.78 -8.94 12.94
C GLN A 353 -13.43 -10.31 12.74
N GLU A 354 -14.32 -10.45 11.76
CA GLU A 354 -14.98 -11.71 11.44
C GLU A 354 -14.00 -12.77 10.90
N ALA A 355 -12.92 -12.36 10.29
CA ALA A 355 -11.86 -13.25 9.82
C ALA A 355 -11.09 -13.91 10.97
N CYS A 356 -10.97 -13.25 12.12
CA CYS A 356 -10.41 -13.82 13.33
C CYS A 356 -11.40 -14.81 13.97
N ARG A 357 -10.92 -15.99 14.36
CA ARG A 357 -11.76 -17.06 14.94
C ARG A 357 -11.83 -16.97 16.45
N SER A 358 -10.69 -16.73 17.11
CA SER A 358 -10.62 -16.64 18.57
C SER A 358 -10.95 -15.23 19.07
N GLN A 359 -11.42 -15.15 20.32
CA GLN A 359 -11.64 -13.86 20.97
C GLN A 359 -10.31 -13.14 21.18
N THR A 360 -9.22 -13.87 21.49
CA THR A 360 -7.88 -13.32 21.64
C THR A 360 -7.42 -12.59 20.37
N ALA A 361 -7.54 -13.21 19.19
CA ALA A 361 -7.19 -12.58 17.92
C ALA A 361 -8.05 -11.35 17.63
N LYS A 362 -9.36 -11.40 17.91
CA LYS A 362 -10.28 -10.26 17.74
C LYS A 362 -9.90 -9.09 18.64
N ASP A 363 -9.64 -9.35 19.90
CA ASP A 363 -9.30 -8.32 20.89
C ASP A 363 -7.91 -7.72 20.57
N ALA A 364 -6.95 -8.56 20.15
CA ALA A 364 -5.64 -8.11 19.70
C ALA A 364 -5.76 -7.20 18.46
N LEU A 365 -6.49 -7.62 17.44
CA LEU A 365 -6.72 -6.82 16.23
C LEU A 365 -7.37 -5.46 16.58
N LYS A 366 -8.43 -5.48 17.38
CA LYS A 366 -9.14 -4.27 17.81
C LYS A 366 -8.21 -3.33 18.57
N LYS A 367 -7.42 -3.86 19.53
CA LYS A 367 -6.48 -3.09 20.32
C LYS A 367 -5.41 -2.45 19.44
N MET A 368 -4.75 -3.22 18.58
CA MET A 368 -3.69 -2.73 17.71
C MET A 368 -4.22 -1.70 16.70
N ASN A 369 -5.40 -1.93 16.11
CA ASN A 369 -6.03 -0.95 15.21
C ASN A 369 -6.33 0.38 15.89
N SER A 370 -6.70 0.37 17.19
CA SER A 370 -6.94 1.60 17.95
C SER A 370 -5.66 2.37 18.30
N GLN A 371 -4.50 1.77 18.11
CA GLN A 371 -3.18 2.35 18.37
C GLN A 371 -2.53 2.95 17.13
N ILE A 372 -3.14 2.81 15.94
CA ILE A 372 -2.59 3.38 14.70
C ILE A 372 -2.60 4.90 14.80
N THR A 373 -1.41 5.51 14.73
CA THR A 373 -1.20 6.96 14.76
C THR A 373 -0.58 7.49 13.47
N ALA A 374 -0.01 6.60 12.65
CA ALA A 374 0.55 6.94 11.36
C ALA A 374 0.20 5.88 10.32
N VAL A 375 -0.04 6.30 9.09
CA VAL A 375 -0.34 5.39 7.97
C VAL A 375 0.51 5.78 6.77
N ARG A 376 1.40 4.90 6.37
CA ARG A 376 2.33 5.14 5.28
C ARG A 376 2.02 4.29 4.05
N TYR A 377 2.23 4.87 2.90
CA TYR A 377 2.34 4.15 1.64
C TYR A 377 3.82 3.88 1.40
N PRO A 378 4.24 2.63 1.16
CA PRO A 378 5.63 2.34 0.84
C PRO A 378 6.15 3.25 -0.28
N SER A 379 7.19 3.99 0.01
CA SER A 379 7.69 5.09 -0.82
C SER A 379 9.19 4.96 -1.07
N ILE A 380 9.74 5.90 -1.79
CA ILE A 380 11.18 6.04 -1.99
C ILE A 380 11.89 6.38 -0.67
N LEU A 381 11.23 7.09 0.25
CA LEU A 381 11.78 7.37 1.59
C LEU A 381 11.94 6.09 2.41
N ASP A 382 11.00 5.14 2.30
CA ASP A 382 11.12 3.82 2.92
C ASP A 382 12.31 3.04 2.36
N GLN A 383 12.59 3.18 1.05
CA GLN A 383 13.75 2.55 0.43
C GLN A 383 15.06 3.14 0.94
N GLU A 384 15.13 4.44 1.20
CA GLU A 384 16.30 5.08 1.80
C GLU A 384 16.55 4.59 3.23
N ILE A 385 15.51 4.44 4.04
CA ILE A 385 15.63 3.82 5.38
C ILE A 385 16.11 2.37 5.26
N GLN A 386 15.61 1.61 4.29
CA GLN A 386 16.07 0.25 4.03
C GLN A 386 17.54 0.20 3.61
N GLN A 387 17.95 1.11 2.74
CA GLN A 387 19.34 1.20 2.29
C GLN A 387 20.26 1.62 3.44
N LEU A 388 19.83 2.60 4.24
CA LEU A 388 20.55 3.03 5.44
C LEU A 388 20.78 1.85 6.42
N TYR A 389 19.76 1.00 6.61
CA TYR A 389 19.89 -0.20 7.40
C TYR A 389 20.98 -1.14 6.86
N LYS A 390 21.02 -1.38 5.55
CA LYS A 390 22.05 -2.21 4.90
C LYS A 390 23.42 -1.56 5.04
N ASP A 391 23.53 -0.26 4.80
CA ASP A 391 24.79 0.49 4.85
C ASP A 391 25.36 0.54 6.28
N CYS A 392 24.52 0.60 7.29
CA CYS A 392 24.93 0.49 8.69
C CYS A 392 25.24 -0.95 9.12
N HIS A 393 25.15 -1.94 8.23
CA HIS A 393 25.39 -3.36 8.50
C HIS A 393 24.61 -3.90 9.70
N LEU A 394 23.43 -3.35 9.96
CA LEU A 394 22.58 -3.78 11.08
C LEU A 394 22.12 -5.24 10.97
N SER A 395 22.17 -5.83 9.77
CA SER A 395 21.87 -7.25 9.52
C SER A 395 23.01 -8.19 9.92
N GLU A 396 24.26 -7.71 9.92
CA GLU A 396 25.46 -8.54 10.09
C GLU A 396 25.99 -8.58 11.54
N LEU A 397 25.25 -8.03 12.50
CA LEU A 397 25.63 -7.99 13.92
C LEU A 397 25.78 -9.37 14.57
N SER A 398 25.71 -10.46 13.82
CA SER A 398 26.01 -11.81 14.30
C SER A 398 27.52 -12.11 14.28
N GLY A 399 28.21 -11.55 15.21
CA GLY A 399 29.35 -12.26 15.83
C GLY A 399 30.76 -11.97 15.36
N ASN A 400 31.07 -11.41 14.18
CA ASN A 400 32.46 -11.16 13.74
C ASN A 400 32.64 -9.96 12.78
N GLY A 401 31.65 -9.15 12.57
CA GLY A 401 31.75 -7.97 11.68
C GLY A 401 32.36 -6.77 12.39
N GLU A 402 33.25 -6.04 11.72
CA GLU A 402 33.56 -4.66 12.08
C GLU A 402 32.29 -3.83 11.83
N TYR A 403 31.55 -3.54 12.90
CA TYR A 403 30.44 -2.63 12.85
C TYR A 403 30.91 -1.26 12.36
N THR A 404 30.13 -0.59 11.52
CA THR A 404 30.40 0.81 11.24
C THR A 404 30.55 1.56 12.56
N ASN A 405 31.66 2.25 12.73
CA ASN A 405 31.85 3.08 13.93
C ASN A 405 30.86 4.26 13.90
N GLU A 406 30.65 4.92 15.04
CA GLU A 406 29.70 6.03 15.18
C GLU A 406 29.94 7.14 14.14
N ALA A 407 31.19 7.51 13.86
CA ALA A 407 31.48 8.54 12.88
C ALA A 407 31.05 8.14 11.46
N MET A 408 31.22 6.87 11.11
CA MET A 408 30.82 6.33 9.82
C MET A 408 29.28 6.27 9.71
N ARG A 409 28.57 5.87 10.78
CA ARG A 409 27.11 5.91 10.81
C ARG A 409 26.57 7.32 10.63
N LYS A 410 27.15 8.30 11.32
CA LYS A 410 26.78 9.72 11.14
C LYS A 410 26.91 10.16 9.68
N GLU A 411 28.01 9.82 9.03
CA GLU A 411 28.21 10.16 7.60
C GLU A 411 27.18 9.47 6.70
N LEU A 412 26.89 8.20 6.93
CA LEU A 412 25.87 7.46 6.15
C LEU A 412 24.48 8.03 6.34
N ILE A 413 24.11 8.41 7.55
CA ILE A 413 22.82 9.00 7.89
C ILE A 413 22.68 10.38 7.26
N SER A 414 23.71 11.24 7.36
CA SER A 414 23.67 12.55 6.72
C SER A 414 23.44 12.45 5.21
N ARG A 415 24.12 11.53 4.53
CA ARG A 415 23.93 11.27 3.10
C ARG A 415 22.54 10.71 2.78
N ALA A 416 21.99 9.82 3.62
CA ALA A 416 20.64 9.30 3.43
C ALA A 416 19.60 10.42 3.59
N TYR A 417 19.76 11.24 4.61
CA TYR A 417 18.89 12.39 4.88
C TYR A 417 18.89 13.39 3.71
N GLU A 418 20.08 13.77 3.20
CA GLU A 418 20.21 14.64 2.03
C GLU A 418 19.49 14.04 0.78
N ARG A 419 19.59 12.72 0.57
CA ARG A 419 18.87 12.06 -0.54
C ARG A 419 17.37 12.08 -0.32
N MET A 420 16.89 11.85 0.91
CA MET A 420 15.46 11.92 1.23
C MET A 420 14.89 13.32 0.98
N GLU A 421 15.61 14.39 1.38
CA GLU A 421 15.21 15.78 1.09
C GLU A 421 15.14 16.05 -0.41
N MET A 422 16.15 15.59 -1.17
CA MET A 422 16.18 15.76 -2.62
C MET A 422 15.01 15.04 -3.30
N GLN A 423 14.75 13.80 -2.94
CA GLN A 423 13.66 13.00 -3.51
C GLN A 423 12.28 13.56 -3.19
N LEU A 424 12.13 14.18 -2.03
CA LEU A 424 10.88 14.81 -1.65
C LEU A 424 10.59 16.08 -2.44
N SER A 425 11.65 16.80 -2.84
CA SER A 425 11.57 18.06 -3.63
C SER A 425 11.49 17.85 -5.15
N GLU A 426 11.80 16.67 -5.68
CA GLU A 426 11.69 16.31 -7.11
C GLU A 426 10.25 15.98 -7.50
#